data_626b8363a008c54020e52a3ba6f9207c
#
_entry.id   626b8363a008c54020e52a3ba6f9207c
#
_cell.length_a   1.000
_cell.length_b   1.000
_cell.length_c   1.000
_cell.angle_alpha   90.00
_cell.angle_beta   90.00
_cell.angle_gamma   90.00
#
_symmetry.space_group_name_H-M   'P 1'
#
loop_
_entity.id
_entity.type
_entity.pdbx_description
1 polymer ?
#
loop_
_entity_poly.entity_id
_entity_poly.type
_entity_poly.pdbx_seq_one_letter_code
_entity_poly.pdbx_strand_id
1 'polypeptide(L)'
;MLLIEDDPNDVLLLQRAFRKAGANTPMRVLNDGQAAVDYLAGQGAYADRAMHPLPSLLLLDLKLPRKSGHEVLEWLRAQPALKRLPVVLLTSSKEPMDINRAYELGANSYLVKPVAFAELLNMARSLELYWLQLNEAPTLH
;
A
#
# COMPACT_ATOMS: atom_id res chain seq x y z
N MET A 1 5.88 0.40 -6.49
CA MET A 1 4.96 0.04 -5.37
C MET A 1 5.23 0.96 -4.20
N LEU A 2 4.20 1.40 -3.54
CA LEU A 2 4.29 2.31 -2.38
C LEU A 2 3.75 1.60 -1.14
N LEU A 3 4.56 1.52 -0.10
CA LEU A 3 4.20 0.93 1.18
C LEU A 3 4.03 2.04 2.22
N ILE A 4 2.88 2.07 2.89
CA ILE A 4 2.62 3.00 4.00
C ILE A 4 2.58 2.17 5.28
N GLU A 5 3.64 2.28 6.07
CA GLU A 5 3.86 1.49 7.28
C GLU A 5 4.75 2.27 8.25
N ASP A 6 4.34 2.39 9.50
CA ASP A 6 5.10 3.14 10.51
C ASP A 6 6.02 2.28 11.38
N ASP A 7 5.81 0.96 11.44
CA ASP A 7 6.65 0.06 12.21
C ASP A 7 7.91 -0.31 11.43
N PRO A 8 9.11 0.12 11.89
CA PRO A 8 10.37 -0.17 11.19
C PRO A 8 10.64 -1.67 11.03
N ASN A 9 10.23 -2.50 11.98
CA ASN A 9 10.42 -3.94 11.90
C ASN A 9 9.57 -4.56 10.79
N ASP A 10 8.32 -4.14 10.68
CA ASP A 10 7.43 -4.59 9.61
C ASP A 10 7.94 -4.14 8.24
N VAL A 11 8.46 -2.92 8.15
CA VAL A 11 9.07 -2.41 6.90
C VAL A 11 10.23 -3.29 6.48
N LEU A 12 11.15 -3.60 7.39
CA LEU A 12 12.32 -4.43 7.09
C LEU A 12 11.92 -5.85 6.65
N LEU A 13 10.96 -6.44 7.34
CA LEU A 13 10.47 -7.80 7.02
C LEU A 13 9.80 -7.83 5.66
N LEU A 14 8.98 -6.83 5.34
CA LEU A 14 8.32 -6.73 4.03
C LEU A 14 9.32 -6.51 2.90
N GLN A 15 10.28 -5.61 3.08
CA GLN A 15 11.33 -5.38 2.09
C GLN A 15 12.13 -6.67 1.82
N ARG A 16 12.45 -7.39 2.87
CA ARG A 16 13.18 -8.67 2.78
C ARG A 16 12.35 -9.74 2.08
N ALA A 17 11.07 -9.84 2.41
CA ALA A 17 10.17 -10.81 1.79
C ALA A 17 10.01 -10.55 0.29
N PHE A 18 9.80 -9.31 -0.11
CA PHE A 18 9.68 -8.96 -1.53
C PHE A 18 10.99 -9.20 -2.29
N ARG A 19 12.13 -8.88 -1.67
CA ARG A 19 13.43 -9.15 -2.29
C ARG A 19 13.64 -10.64 -2.52
N LYS A 20 13.34 -11.47 -1.52
CA LYS A 20 13.42 -12.94 -1.64
C LYS A 20 12.41 -13.51 -2.63
N ALA A 21 11.28 -12.85 -2.79
CA ALA A 21 10.27 -13.23 -3.79
C ALA A 21 10.71 -12.92 -5.22
N GLY A 22 11.85 -12.25 -5.42
CA GLY A 22 12.35 -11.89 -6.73
C GLY A 22 11.70 -10.65 -7.32
N ALA A 23 11.10 -9.80 -6.49
CA ALA A 23 10.46 -8.58 -6.95
C ALA A 23 11.48 -7.61 -7.54
N ASN A 24 11.24 -7.19 -8.78
CA ASN A 24 12.05 -6.19 -9.46
C ASN A 24 11.49 -4.78 -9.31
N THR A 25 10.23 -4.66 -8.91
CA THR A 25 9.57 -3.37 -8.73
C THR A 25 10.11 -2.66 -7.49
N PRO A 26 10.60 -1.41 -7.61
CA PRO A 26 11.08 -0.68 -6.44
C PRO A 26 9.94 -0.48 -5.42
N MET A 27 10.28 -0.63 -4.14
CA MET A 27 9.38 -0.35 -3.04
C MET A 27 9.80 0.96 -2.37
N ARG A 28 8.93 1.95 -2.41
CA ARG A 28 9.07 3.18 -1.62
C ARG A 28 8.27 3.03 -0.34
N VAL A 29 8.78 3.61 0.74
CA VAL A 29 8.16 3.51 2.07
C VAL A 29 7.88 4.89 2.62
N LEU A 30 6.66 5.10 3.10
CA LEU A 30 6.26 6.27 3.87
C LEU A 30 5.74 5.80 5.23
N ASN A 31 5.90 6.63 6.26
CA ASN A 31 5.72 6.20 7.65
C ASN A 31 4.43 6.68 8.30
N ASP A 32 3.64 7.50 7.62
CA ASP A 32 2.38 8.00 8.17
C ASP A 32 1.37 8.31 7.06
N GLY A 33 0.11 8.44 7.46
CA GLY A 33 -0.97 8.64 6.51
C GLY A 33 -0.97 10.01 5.86
N GLN A 34 -0.47 11.05 6.53
CA GLN A 34 -0.38 12.38 5.93
C GLN A 34 0.70 12.40 4.84
N ALA A 35 1.83 11.76 5.08
CA ALA A 35 2.87 11.61 4.07
C ALA A 35 2.35 10.87 2.83
N ALA A 36 1.51 9.85 3.03
CA ALA A 36 0.87 9.14 1.93
C ALA A 36 0.00 10.07 1.08
N VAL A 37 -0.84 10.87 1.72
CA VAL A 37 -1.69 11.85 1.04
C VAL A 37 -0.83 12.86 0.28
N ASP A 38 0.19 13.41 0.92
CA ASP A 38 1.09 14.40 0.31
C ASP A 38 1.81 13.82 -0.91
N TYR A 39 2.31 12.59 -0.79
CA TYR A 39 2.98 11.90 -1.89
C TYR A 39 2.02 11.71 -3.08
N LEU A 40 0.85 11.15 -2.82
CA LEU A 40 -0.11 10.84 -3.88
C LEU A 40 -0.69 12.11 -4.52
N ALA A 41 -0.84 13.18 -3.73
CA ALA A 41 -1.27 14.47 -4.24
C ALA A 41 -0.17 15.26 -4.95
N GLY A 42 1.10 14.86 -4.81
CA GLY A 42 2.23 15.59 -5.38
C GLY A 42 2.50 16.91 -4.68
N GLN A 43 2.30 16.96 -3.37
CA GLN A 43 2.47 18.16 -2.56
C GLN A 43 3.88 18.29 -2.00
N GLY A 44 4.38 19.52 -1.90
CA GLY A 44 5.65 19.83 -1.24
C GLY A 44 6.83 19.07 -1.83
N ALA A 45 7.50 18.28 -1.00
CA ALA A 45 8.67 17.50 -1.40
C ALA A 45 8.39 16.45 -2.49
N TYR A 46 7.12 16.12 -2.74
CA TYR A 46 6.72 15.08 -3.70
C TYR A 46 6.19 15.65 -5.02
N ALA A 47 6.39 16.94 -5.28
CA ALA A 47 5.87 17.60 -6.47
C ALA A 47 6.56 17.10 -7.76
N ASP A 48 7.83 16.73 -7.68
CA ASP A 48 8.57 16.20 -8.84
C ASP A 48 8.21 14.74 -9.07
N ARG A 49 7.37 14.47 -10.07
CA ARG A 49 6.91 13.12 -10.41
C ARG A 49 7.97 12.25 -11.07
N ALA A 50 9.04 12.82 -11.56
CA ALA A 50 10.17 12.03 -12.06
C ALA A 50 10.91 11.37 -10.90
N MET A 51 11.06 12.06 -9.78
CA MET A 51 11.67 11.52 -8.56
C MET A 51 10.66 10.78 -7.68
N HIS A 52 9.39 11.19 -7.71
CA HIS A 52 8.32 10.64 -6.89
C HIS A 52 7.14 10.20 -7.76
N PRO A 53 7.31 9.12 -8.56
CA PRO A 53 6.26 8.67 -9.49
C PRO A 53 5.06 8.10 -8.75
N LEU A 54 3.90 8.16 -9.39
CA LEU A 54 2.71 7.48 -8.89
C LEU A 54 2.94 5.96 -8.90
N PRO A 55 2.55 5.25 -7.85
CA PRO A 55 2.72 3.79 -7.81
C PRO A 55 1.68 3.07 -8.66
N SER A 56 1.98 1.83 -9.03
CA SER A 56 1.00 0.93 -9.64
C SER A 56 0.22 0.15 -8.60
N LEU A 57 0.72 0.08 -7.36
CA LEU A 57 0.10 -0.59 -6.25
C LEU A 57 0.43 0.13 -4.95
N LEU A 58 -0.60 0.36 -4.13
CA LEU A 58 -0.46 0.89 -2.78
C LEU A 58 -0.70 -0.23 -1.77
N LEU A 59 0.30 -0.49 -0.92
CA LEU A 59 0.16 -1.35 0.26
C LEU A 59 -0.01 -0.44 1.47
N LEU A 60 -1.11 -0.59 2.18
CA LEU A 60 -1.54 0.40 3.17
C LEU A 60 -1.90 -0.28 4.48
N ASP A 61 -1.23 0.10 5.57
CA ASP A 61 -1.64 -0.30 6.92
C ASP A 61 -2.80 0.58 7.39
N LEU A 62 -3.61 0.05 8.30
CA LEU A 62 -4.72 0.78 8.90
C LEU A 62 -4.28 1.71 10.03
N LYS A 63 -3.40 1.22 10.90
CA LYS A 63 -3.00 1.95 12.13
C LYS A 63 -1.76 2.77 11.85
N LEU A 64 -1.99 3.96 11.33
CA LEU A 64 -0.92 4.91 10.98
C LEU A 64 -1.03 6.17 11.82
N PRO A 65 0.11 6.84 12.14
CA PRO A 65 0.07 8.16 12.74
C PRO A 65 -0.49 9.20 11.78
N ARG A 66 -1.04 10.27 12.31
CA ARG A 66 -1.54 11.48 11.64
C ARG A 66 -2.81 11.25 10.85
N LYS A 67 -2.84 10.27 9.92
CA LYS A 67 -4.05 9.81 9.23
C LYS A 67 -4.06 8.31 9.21
N SER A 68 -5.20 7.69 9.55
CA SER A 68 -5.35 6.23 9.48
C SER A 68 -5.40 5.75 8.04
N GLY A 69 -5.21 4.44 7.86
CA GLY A 69 -5.35 3.84 6.54
C GLY A 69 -6.75 4.03 5.95
N HIS A 70 -7.79 3.92 6.76
CA HIS A 70 -9.17 4.21 6.32
C HIS A 70 -9.31 5.64 5.80
N GLU A 71 -8.74 6.61 6.51
CA GLU A 71 -8.78 8.02 6.10
C GLU A 71 -8.02 8.26 4.79
N VAL A 72 -6.86 7.63 4.62
CA VAL A 72 -6.07 7.71 3.38
C VAL A 72 -6.88 7.15 2.21
N LEU A 73 -7.49 5.99 2.41
CA LEU A 73 -8.29 5.32 1.37
C LEU A 73 -9.51 6.16 0.97
N GLU A 74 -10.22 6.70 1.96
CA GLU A 74 -11.36 7.57 1.72
C GLU A 74 -10.96 8.79 0.89
N TRP A 75 -9.88 9.46 1.28
CA TRP A 75 -9.35 10.59 0.55
C TRP A 75 -8.99 10.20 -0.89
N LEU A 76 -8.29 9.08 -1.06
CA LEU A 76 -7.79 8.61 -2.36
C LEU A 76 -8.94 8.37 -3.34
N ARG A 77 -10.01 7.72 -2.89
CA ARG A 77 -11.17 7.40 -3.73
C ARG A 77 -11.97 8.63 -4.12
N ALA A 78 -11.83 9.72 -3.39
CA ALA A 78 -12.45 11.01 -3.73
C ALA A 78 -11.65 11.79 -4.76
N GLN A 79 -10.40 11.41 -5.07
CA GLN A 79 -9.56 12.10 -6.04
C GLN A 79 -9.81 11.57 -7.46
N PRO A 80 -10.36 12.38 -8.39
CA PRO A 80 -10.68 11.88 -9.75
C PRO A 80 -9.47 11.29 -10.48
N ALA A 81 -8.29 11.89 -10.30
CA ALA A 81 -7.07 11.44 -10.96
C ALA A 81 -6.47 10.17 -10.38
N LEU A 82 -6.85 9.79 -9.15
CA LEU A 82 -6.21 8.71 -8.39
C LEU A 82 -7.15 7.58 -8.01
N LYS A 83 -8.46 7.76 -8.20
CA LYS A 83 -9.48 6.83 -7.67
C LYS A 83 -9.38 5.41 -8.19
N ARG A 84 -8.65 5.18 -9.28
CA ARG A 84 -8.45 3.84 -9.86
C ARG A 84 -7.22 3.12 -9.32
N LEU A 85 -6.40 3.77 -8.50
CA LEU A 85 -5.19 3.16 -7.97
C LEU A 85 -5.52 1.90 -7.17
N PRO A 86 -4.94 0.74 -7.51
CA PRO A 86 -5.13 -0.47 -6.72
C PRO A 86 -4.56 -0.31 -5.30
N VAL A 87 -5.38 -0.66 -4.31
CA VAL A 87 -5.01 -0.58 -2.89
C VAL A 87 -5.24 -1.93 -2.24
N VAL A 88 -4.20 -2.46 -1.62
CA VAL A 88 -4.25 -3.65 -0.79
C VAL A 88 -3.94 -3.23 0.65
N LEU A 89 -4.88 -3.47 1.56
CA LEU A 89 -4.62 -3.27 2.99
C LEU A 89 -3.75 -4.43 3.48
N LEU A 90 -2.72 -4.09 4.23
CA LEU A 90 -1.81 -5.06 4.82
C LEU A 90 -1.58 -4.66 6.28
N THR A 91 -2.31 -5.30 7.18
CA THR A 91 -2.42 -4.89 8.57
C THR A 91 -2.52 -6.09 9.50
N SER A 92 -2.22 -5.90 10.79
CA SER A 92 -2.40 -6.95 11.80
C SER A 92 -3.84 -7.09 12.28
N SER A 93 -4.74 -6.19 11.92
CA SER A 93 -6.14 -6.25 12.34
C SER A 93 -6.92 -7.32 11.60
N LYS A 94 -7.63 -8.17 12.38
CA LYS A 94 -8.57 -9.18 11.88
C LYS A 94 -10.03 -8.80 12.18
N GLU A 95 -10.25 -7.60 12.70
CA GLU A 95 -11.56 -7.15 13.13
C GLU A 95 -12.51 -7.04 11.94
N PRO A 96 -13.69 -7.69 11.97
CA PRO A 96 -14.64 -7.59 10.86
C PRO A 96 -15.05 -6.17 10.52
N MET A 97 -15.15 -5.28 11.51
CA MET A 97 -15.46 -3.88 11.27
C MET A 97 -14.40 -3.18 10.44
N ASP A 98 -13.12 -3.45 10.71
CA ASP A 98 -12.01 -2.88 9.95
C ASP A 98 -12.01 -3.39 8.51
N ILE A 99 -12.23 -4.69 8.33
CA ILE A 99 -12.28 -5.33 7.01
C ILE A 99 -13.45 -4.77 6.19
N ASN A 100 -14.63 -4.76 6.75
CA ASN A 100 -15.84 -4.31 6.05
C ASN A 100 -15.74 -2.84 5.67
N ARG A 101 -15.24 -2.01 6.58
CA ARG A 101 -15.05 -0.58 6.31
C ARG A 101 -14.05 -0.36 5.19
N ALA A 102 -12.95 -1.11 5.17
CA ALA A 102 -11.97 -1.00 4.09
C ALA A 102 -12.58 -1.27 2.72
N TYR A 103 -13.38 -2.32 2.60
CA TYR A 103 -14.07 -2.62 1.34
C TYR A 103 -15.12 -1.59 0.98
N GLU A 104 -15.88 -1.09 1.96
CA GLU A 104 -16.85 -0.01 1.74
C GLU A 104 -16.17 1.26 1.23
N LEU A 105 -14.95 1.55 1.70
CA LEU A 105 -14.16 2.69 1.26
C LEU A 105 -13.44 2.45 -0.06
N GLY A 106 -13.52 1.26 -0.63
CA GLY A 106 -12.98 0.97 -1.96
C GLY A 106 -11.64 0.26 -2.02
N ALA A 107 -11.28 -0.49 -0.97
CA ALA A 107 -10.10 -1.35 -1.02
C ALA A 107 -10.29 -2.46 -2.06
N ASN A 108 -9.22 -2.82 -2.76
CA ASN A 108 -9.22 -3.93 -3.69
C ASN A 108 -9.02 -5.27 -2.99
N SER A 109 -8.26 -5.28 -1.90
CA SER A 109 -7.99 -6.48 -1.12
C SER A 109 -7.60 -6.12 0.30
N TYR A 110 -7.74 -7.07 1.22
CA TYR A 110 -7.41 -6.92 2.63
C TYR A 110 -6.64 -8.14 3.08
N LEU A 111 -5.40 -7.95 3.51
CA LEU A 111 -4.54 -9.03 3.98
C LEU A 111 -4.14 -8.80 5.43
N VAL A 112 -4.17 -9.87 6.21
CA VAL A 112 -3.68 -9.84 7.59
C VAL A 112 -2.21 -10.21 7.58
N LYS A 113 -1.36 -9.38 8.21
CA LYS A 113 0.08 -9.63 8.27
C LYS A 113 0.37 -10.96 8.96
N PRO A 114 1.08 -11.89 8.29
CA PRO A 114 1.50 -13.13 8.93
C PRO A 114 2.56 -12.86 10.01
N VAL A 115 2.56 -13.70 11.05
CA VAL A 115 3.57 -13.65 12.09
C VAL A 115 4.87 -14.34 11.62
N ALA A 116 4.72 -15.50 10.95
CA ALA A 116 5.87 -16.26 10.46
C ALA A 116 6.41 -15.69 9.16
N PHE A 117 7.75 -15.55 9.05
CA PHE A 117 8.39 -15.01 7.85
C PHE A 117 8.11 -15.86 6.61
N ALA A 118 8.05 -17.19 6.74
CA ALA A 118 7.74 -18.07 5.62
C ALA A 118 6.38 -17.76 4.99
N GLU A 119 5.37 -17.46 5.81
CA GLU A 119 4.04 -17.06 5.34
C GLU A 119 4.06 -15.67 4.72
N LEU A 120 4.83 -14.75 5.30
CA LEU A 120 5.02 -13.41 4.74
C LEU A 120 5.69 -13.48 3.37
N LEU A 121 6.68 -14.35 3.20
CA LEU A 121 7.33 -14.59 1.92
C LEU A 121 6.35 -15.12 0.88
N ASN A 122 5.49 -16.09 1.25
CA ASN A 122 4.46 -16.61 0.34
C ASN A 122 3.47 -15.52 -0.04
N MET A 123 3.08 -14.66 0.89
CA MET A 123 2.21 -13.52 0.61
C MET A 123 2.88 -12.54 -0.36
N ALA A 124 4.18 -12.24 -0.15
CA ALA A 124 4.92 -11.34 -1.03
C ALA A 124 5.02 -11.91 -2.45
N ARG A 125 5.23 -13.21 -2.59
CA ARG A 125 5.23 -13.89 -3.89
C ARG A 125 3.89 -13.75 -4.60
N SER A 126 2.80 -13.94 -3.86
CA SER A 126 1.44 -13.81 -4.41
C SER A 126 1.14 -12.39 -4.84
N LEU A 127 1.52 -11.39 -4.05
CA LEU A 127 1.34 -9.97 -4.38
C LEU A 127 2.17 -9.59 -5.60
N GLU A 128 3.42 -10.03 -5.67
CA GLU A 128 4.30 -9.79 -6.81
C GLU A 128 3.72 -10.40 -8.08
N LEU A 129 3.33 -11.67 -8.02
CA LEU A 129 2.79 -12.38 -9.18
C LEU A 129 1.50 -11.75 -9.68
N TYR A 130 0.55 -11.50 -8.80
CA TYR A 130 -0.78 -11.03 -9.21
C TYR A 130 -0.78 -9.54 -9.54
N TRP A 131 -0.38 -8.69 -8.60
CA TRP A 131 -0.55 -7.25 -8.75
C TRP A 131 0.53 -6.58 -9.58
N LEU A 132 1.76 -7.11 -9.58
CA LEU A 132 2.88 -6.48 -10.26
C LEU A 132 3.23 -7.14 -11.60
N GLN A 133 2.74 -8.35 -11.86
CA GLN A 133 2.99 -9.06 -13.12
C GLN A 133 1.72 -9.35 -13.91
N LEU A 134 0.73 -10.01 -13.31
CA LEU A 134 -0.47 -10.45 -14.03
C LEU A 134 -1.53 -9.37 -14.19
N ASN A 135 -1.71 -8.53 -13.17
CA ASN A 135 -2.73 -7.49 -13.20
C ASN A 135 -2.40 -6.42 -14.24
N GLU A 136 -3.37 -6.07 -15.06
CA GLU A 136 -3.28 -4.93 -15.96
C GLU A 136 -3.64 -3.67 -15.18
N ALA A 137 -2.63 -2.85 -14.88
CA ALA A 137 -2.81 -1.66 -14.07
C ALA A 137 -3.59 -0.58 -14.83
N PRO A 138 -4.48 0.15 -14.14
CA PRO A 138 -5.18 1.27 -14.77
C PRO A 138 -4.24 2.44 -15.04
N THR A 139 -4.61 3.29 -15.98
CA THR A 139 -3.95 4.58 -16.17
C THR A 139 -4.44 5.56 -15.12
N LEU A 140 -3.52 6.26 -14.49
CA LEU A 140 -3.83 7.34 -13.55
C LEU A 140 -3.57 8.69 -14.23
N HIS A 141 -4.44 9.63 -13.95
CA HIS A 141 -4.37 10.97 -14.58
C HIS A 141 -4.19 12.06 -13.56
#